data_a0cf123d6a629034f07ff79ffbc46bc0
#
_entry.id   a0cf123d6a629034f07ff79ffbc46bc0
#
_cell.length_a   1.000
_cell.length_b   1.000
_cell.length_c   1.000
_cell.angle_alpha   90.00
_cell.angle_beta   90.00
_cell.angle_gamma   90.00
#
_symmetry.space_group_name_H-M   'P 1'
#
loop_
_entity.id
_entity.type
_entity.pdbx_description
1 polymer ?
#
loop_
_entity_poly.entity_id
_entity_poly.type
_entity_poly.pdbx_seq_one_letter_code
_entity_poly.pdbx_strand_id
1 'polypeptide(L)'
;MQNNKERFTDDEAFYCYEREGSLIVKYNQAFDKSDEISLKNLEKNMDSIIKKNNTNKIILDLRYNGGGETTHYRELSRKLQTYQISNPQLEFRVLTDYNSYSAATFLIDDIKKGLNNVTIVGNFTGGPSGWTTSAYGSMLYFGNSHLFTSSVSSYLFRFDYNYNDIMHCSNLNKRDGLTWYPDMFIENQIQDYAIGNDKVMNYAISN
;
A
#
# COMPACT_ATOMS: atom_id res chain seq x y z
N MET A 1 1.35 21.79 21.59
CA MET A 1 0.27 20.77 21.47
C MET A 1 0.24 20.34 20.03
N GLN A 2 0.87 19.21 19.70
CA GLN A 2 0.80 18.63 18.36
C GLN A 2 -0.64 18.19 18.10
N ASN A 3 -1.17 18.63 16.97
CA ASN A 3 -2.55 18.34 16.58
C ASN A 3 -2.77 16.82 16.47
N ASN A 4 -3.69 16.31 17.28
CA ASN A 4 -4.14 14.92 17.30
C ASN A 4 -4.80 14.42 15.97
N LYS A 5 -4.63 15.13 14.87
CA LYS A 5 -5.19 14.80 13.56
C LYS A 5 -4.50 13.62 12.86
N GLU A 6 -3.40 13.11 13.41
CA GLU A 6 -2.60 12.05 12.76
C GLU A 6 -3.20 10.64 12.88
N ARG A 7 -4.40 10.48 13.45
CA ARG A 7 -4.57 9.24 14.19
C ARG A 7 -5.34 8.13 13.52
N PHE A 8 -6.35 8.25 12.80
CA PHE A 8 -7.11 7.03 12.45
C PHE A 8 -8.26 7.26 11.47
N THR A 9 -8.63 8.49 11.22
CA THR A 9 -9.70 8.83 10.29
C THR A 9 -9.27 10.04 9.49
N ASP A 10 -8.57 9.79 8.40
CA ASP A 10 -8.16 10.87 7.53
C ASP A 10 -9.05 10.89 6.30
N ASP A 11 -9.90 11.88 6.20
CA ASP A 11 -10.64 12.20 4.98
C ASP A 11 -9.71 12.69 3.86
N GLU A 12 -8.42 12.92 4.16
CA GLU A 12 -7.43 13.30 3.18
C GLU A 12 -6.98 12.07 2.36
N ALA A 13 -6.98 12.22 1.04
CA ALA A 13 -6.62 11.15 0.12
C ALA A 13 -5.18 10.68 0.34
N PHE A 14 -4.27 11.64 0.46
CA PHE A 14 -2.87 11.39 0.75
C PHE A 14 -2.15 12.67 1.16
N TYR A 15 -1.13 12.52 1.99
CA TYR A 15 -0.22 13.59 2.41
C TYR A 15 1.08 12.98 2.93
N CYS A 16 2.07 13.82 3.15
CA CYS A 16 3.32 13.37 3.77
C CYS A 16 3.85 14.39 4.79
N TYR A 17 4.61 13.89 5.74
CA TYR A 17 5.26 14.69 6.78
C TYR A 17 6.53 13.99 7.27
N GLU A 18 7.38 14.74 7.96
CA GLU A 18 8.57 14.20 8.59
C GLU A 18 8.31 13.91 10.07
N ARG A 19 8.78 12.76 10.53
CA ARG A 19 8.80 12.41 11.95
C ARG A 19 10.02 11.57 12.29
N GLU A 20 10.83 12.03 13.22
CA GLU A 20 11.98 11.30 13.78
C GLU A 20 12.96 10.81 12.68
N GLY A 21 13.26 11.67 11.69
CA GLY A 21 14.16 11.36 10.58
C GLY A 21 13.52 10.47 9.49
N SER A 22 12.26 10.08 9.65
CA SER A 22 11.52 9.29 8.67
C SER A 22 10.56 10.17 7.86
N LEU A 23 10.46 9.92 6.56
CA LEU A 23 9.39 10.45 5.72
C LEU A 23 8.17 9.54 5.88
N ILE A 24 7.09 10.05 6.45
CA ILE A 24 5.81 9.36 6.52
C ILE A 24 4.97 9.76 5.31
N VAL A 25 4.49 8.79 4.57
CA VAL A 25 3.61 8.98 3.41
C VAL A 25 2.29 8.27 3.70
N LYS A 26 1.24 9.03 3.96
CA LYS A 26 -0.14 8.52 4.04
C LYS A 26 -0.70 8.46 2.64
N TYR A 27 -1.10 7.27 2.20
CA TYR A 27 -1.62 7.03 0.86
C TYR A 27 -2.92 6.23 0.95
N ASN A 28 -4.03 6.95 1.18
CA ASN A 28 -5.33 6.36 1.52
C ASN A 28 -6.16 5.97 0.30
N GLN A 29 -5.77 6.40 -0.89
CA GLN A 29 -6.42 6.04 -2.15
C GLN A 29 -5.47 6.20 -3.33
N ALA A 30 -5.76 5.53 -4.45
CA ALA A 30 -4.95 5.60 -5.66
C ALA A 30 -5.68 6.37 -6.78
N PHE A 31 -6.12 7.59 -6.52
CA PHE A 31 -6.65 8.56 -7.50
C PHE A 31 -6.64 9.98 -6.92
N ASP A 32 -6.49 10.96 -7.80
CA ASP A 32 -6.51 12.36 -7.41
C ASP A 32 -7.94 12.81 -7.01
N LYS A 33 -8.04 13.62 -5.97
CA LYS A 33 -9.32 14.25 -5.59
C LYS A 33 -9.51 15.61 -6.27
N SER A 34 -8.43 16.33 -6.47
CA SER A 34 -8.39 17.66 -7.09
C SER A 34 -6.96 17.96 -7.54
N ASP A 35 -6.77 19.07 -8.22
CA ASP A 35 -5.42 19.54 -8.59
C ASP A 35 -4.53 19.77 -7.36
N GLU A 36 -5.12 20.18 -6.25
CA GLU A 36 -4.42 20.43 -4.98
C GLU A 36 -4.10 19.13 -4.25
N ILE A 37 -5.05 18.18 -4.25
CA ILE A 37 -4.89 16.85 -3.64
C ILE A 37 -4.63 15.85 -4.76
N SER A 38 -3.40 15.89 -5.28
CA SER A 38 -2.93 15.09 -6.40
C SER A 38 -1.60 14.40 -6.07
N LEU A 39 -1.36 13.28 -6.74
CA LEU A 39 -0.10 12.54 -6.62
C LEU A 39 1.10 13.43 -6.92
N LYS A 40 0.98 14.29 -7.93
CA LYS A 40 2.01 15.26 -8.30
C LYS A 40 2.39 16.20 -7.14
N ASN A 41 1.40 16.67 -6.37
CA ASN A 41 1.65 17.52 -5.22
C ASN A 41 2.22 16.72 -4.03
N LEU A 42 1.76 15.48 -3.84
CA LEU A 42 2.35 14.57 -2.86
C LEU A 42 3.84 14.37 -3.16
N GLU A 43 4.19 14.01 -4.40
CA GLU A 43 5.59 13.78 -4.81
C GLU A 43 6.46 15.03 -4.62
N LYS A 44 5.95 16.21 -4.94
CA LYS A 44 6.65 17.48 -4.71
C LYS A 44 6.94 17.72 -3.21
N ASN A 45 5.98 17.38 -2.35
CA ASN A 45 6.16 17.51 -0.90
C ASN A 45 7.16 16.46 -0.38
N MET A 46 7.10 15.23 -0.86
CA MET A 46 8.08 14.19 -0.56
C MET A 46 9.50 14.64 -0.94
N ASP A 47 9.68 15.17 -2.16
CA ASP A 47 10.97 15.71 -2.63
C ASP A 47 11.49 16.81 -1.71
N SER A 48 10.59 17.69 -1.26
CA SER A 48 10.96 18.80 -0.35
C SER A 48 11.47 18.28 0.99
N ILE A 49 10.80 17.27 1.56
CA ILE A 49 11.18 16.69 2.84
C ILE A 49 12.52 15.93 2.71
N ILE A 50 12.67 15.09 1.70
CA ILE A 50 13.90 14.30 1.50
C ILE A 50 15.11 15.20 1.27
N LYS A 51 14.96 16.26 0.50
CA LYS A 51 16.06 17.23 0.25
C LYS A 51 16.45 18.02 1.50
N LYS A 52 15.47 18.32 2.35
CA LYS A 52 15.67 19.16 3.53
C LYS A 52 16.24 18.39 4.73
N ASN A 53 15.83 17.14 4.87
CA ASN A 53 16.13 16.29 6.00
C ASN A 53 16.99 15.11 5.53
N ASN A 54 17.93 14.68 6.33
CA ASN A 54 18.74 13.49 6.03
C ASN A 54 17.91 12.21 6.23
N THR A 55 16.87 12.05 5.41
CA THR A 55 15.90 10.96 5.50
C THR A 55 16.56 9.65 5.16
N ASN A 56 16.53 8.68 6.06
CA ASN A 56 17.06 7.34 5.88
C ASN A 56 15.97 6.27 5.82
N LYS A 57 14.72 6.65 6.08
CA LYS A 57 13.57 5.75 6.11
C LYS A 57 12.33 6.41 5.50
N ILE A 58 11.61 5.66 4.67
CA ILE A 58 10.28 6.04 4.17
C ILE A 58 9.26 5.05 4.74
N ILE A 59 8.24 5.57 5.39
CA ILE A 59 7.11 4.81 5.92
C ILE A 59 5.89 5.11 5.05
N LEU A 60 5.47 4.12 4.27
CA LEU A 60 4.29 4.20 3.41
C LEU A 60 3.10 3.58 4.15
N ASP A 61 2.15 4.40 4.54
CA ASP A 61 0.97 3.94 5.26
C ASP A 61 -0.19 3.70 4.29
N LEU A 62 -0.52 2.43 4.09
CA LEU A 62 -1.58 1.94 3.22
C LEU A 62 -2.79 1.43 4.00
N ARG A 63 -2.83 1.58 5.32
CA ARG A 63 -3.86 0.97 6.19
C ARG A 63 -5.29 1.37 5.87
N TYR A 64 -5.49 2.48 5.16
CA TYR A 64 -6.84 2.93 4.76
C TYR A 64 -7.01 2.98 3.25
N ASN A 65 -6.10 2.34 2.48
CA ASN A 65 -6.14 2.39 1.04
C ASN A 65 -7.03 1.30 0.45
N GLY A 66 -8.26 1.65 0.13
CA GLY A 66 -9.21 0.76 -0.54
C GLY A 66 -8.94 0.54 -2.04
N GLY A 67 -7.88 1.14 -2.59
CA GLY A 67 -7.52 0.99 -3.99
C GLY A 67 -7.70 2.24 -4.83
N GLY A 68 -7.87 2.05 -6.14
CA GLY A 68 -8.02 3.11 -7.14
C GLY A 68 -7.39 2.76 -8.48
N GLU A 69 -6.82 3.75 -9.15
CA GLU A 69 -6.32 3.63 -10.51
C GLU A 69 -4.91 3.02 -10.59
N THR A 70 -4.72 2.16 -11.57
CA THR A 70 -3.45 1.44 -11.80
C THR A 70 -2.30 2.40 -12.13
N THR A 71 -2.55 3.43 -12.91
CA THR A 71 -1.53 4.41 -13.30
C THR A 71 -1.00 5.15 -12.08
N HIS A 72 -1.90 5.52 -11.17
CA HIS A 72 -1.59 6.30 -9.98
C HIS A 72 -0.61 5.58 -9.04
N TYR A 73 -0.87 4.33 -8.68
CA TYR A 73 0.03 3.59 -7.79
C TYR A 73 1.38 3.27 -8.46
N ARG A 74 1.39 3.08 -9.78
CA ARG A 74 2.65 2.82 -10.52
C ARG A 74 3.56 4.04 -10.57
N GLU A 75 2.99 5.22 -10.67
CA GLU A 75 3.76 6.47 -10.60
C GLU A 75 4.42 6.60 -9.23
N LEU A 76 3.67 6.40 -8.14
CA LEU A 76 4.23 6.38 -6.79
C LEU A 76 5.34 5.33 -6.63
N SER A 77 5.11 4.11 -7.12
CA SER A 77 6.13 3.04 -7.09
C SER A 77 7.43 3.47 -7.78
N ARG A 78 7.34 4.04 -8.98
CA ARG A 78 8.52 4.56 -9.70
C ARG A 78 9.23 5.68 -8.93
N LYS A 79 8.46 6.54 -8.29
CA LYS A 79 9.02 7.62 -7.45
C LYS A 79 9.84 7.07 -6.29
N LEU A 80 9.32 6.06 -5.59
CA LEU A 80 10.04 5.39 -4.50
C LEU A 80 11.32 4.70 -5.00
N GLN A 81 11.27 4.06 -6.17
CA GLN A 81 12.45 3.47 -6.80
C GLN A 81 13.52 4.53 -7.11
N THR A 82 13.12 5.71 -7.58
CA THR A 82 14.05 6.81 -7.84
C THR A 82 14.77 7.25 -6.55
N TYR A 83 14.07 7.28 -5.43
CA TYR A 83 14.71 7.60 -4.15
C TYR A 83 15.72 6.53 -3.72
N GLN A 84 15.41 5.26 -3.89
CA GLN A 84 16.35 4.20 -3.55
C GLN A 84 17.57 4.16 -4.47
N ILE A 85 17.41 4.47 -5.76
CA ILE A 85 18.56 4.61 -6.68
C ILE A 85 19.50 5.71 -6.19
N SER A 86 18.95 6.82 -5.69
CA SER A 86 19.72 7.94 -5.16
C SER A 86 20.32 7.66 -3.79
N ASN A 87 19.69 6.80 -2.99
CA ASN A 87 20.16 6.34 -1.68
C ASN A 87 19.90 4.84 -1.51
N PRO A 88 20.86 3.97 -1.89
CA PRO A 88 20.68 2.52 -1.83
C PRO A 88 20.46 1.95 -0.41
N GLN A 89 20.81 2.70 0.63
CA GLN A 89 20.63 2.31 2.03
C GLN A 89 19.27 2.73 2.58
N LEU A 90 18.45 3.41 1.78
CA LEU A 90 17.12 3.87 2.20
C LEU A 90 16.25 2.66 2.59
N GLU A 91 15.66 2.76 3.77
CA GLU A 91 14.76 1.75 4.30
C GLU A 91 13.30 2.08 3.97
N PHE A 92 12.51 1.04 3.72
CA PHE A 92 11.09 1.17 3.47
C PHE A 92 10.29 0.35 4.48
N ARG A 93 9.31 0.99 5.11
CA ARG A 93 8.28 0.33 5.91
C ARG A 93 6.94 0.54 5.25
N VAL A 94 6.21 -0.52 4.99
CA VAL A 94 4.88 -0.47 4.40
C VAL A 94 3.87 -0.91 5.46
N LEU A 95 3.00 0.01 5.87
CA LEU A 95 1.98 -0.29 6.87
C LEU A 95 0.72 -0.79 6.19
N THR A 96 0.22 -1.93 6.64
CA THR A 96 -0.95 -2.60 6.05
C THR A 96 -2.00 -2.94 7.11
N ASP A 97 -3.25 -3.03 6.66
CA ASP A 97 -4.36 -3.61 7.40
C ASP A 97 -5.42 -4.20 6.45
N TYR A 98 -6.54 -4.65 7.01
CA TYR A 98 -7.65 -5.22 6.24
C TYR A 98 -8.28 -4.26 5.20
N ASN A 99 -8.06 -2.95 5.32
CA ASN A 99 -8.53 -1.97 4.34
C ASN A 99 -7.54 -1.78 3.20
N SER A 100 -6.31 -2.30 3.33
CA SER A 100 -5.33 -2.28 2.24
C SER A 100 -5.80 -3.24 1.14
N TYR A 101 -6.39 -2.69 0.06
CA TYR A 101 -7.09 -3.48 -0.95
C TYR A 101 -6.80 -3.00 -2.38
N SER A 102 -7.00 -3.87 -3.38
CA SER A 102 -6.94 -3.53 -4.81
C SER A 102 -5.61 -2.85 -5.20
N ALA A 103 -5.61 -1.60 -5.66
CA ALA A 103 -4.40 -0.87 -6.06
C ALA A 103 -3.33 -0.81 -4.95
N ALA A 104 -3.72 -0.83 -3.67
CA ALA A 104 -2.77 -0.91 -2.57
C ALA A 104 -1.98 -2.22 -2.58
N THR A 105 -2.63 -3.35 -2.86
CA THR A 105 -1.95 -4.66 -2.92
C THR A 105 -1.01 -4.76 -4.12
N PHE A 106 -1.36 -4.16 -5.26
CA PHE A 106 -0.47 -4.04 -6.40
C PHE A 106 0.74 -3.14 -6.12
N LEU A 107 0.53 -2.05 -5.39
CA LEU A 107 1.63 -1.19 -4.97
C LEU A 107 2.61 -1.96 -4.07
N ILE A 108 2.11 -2.79 -3.16
CA ILE A 108 2.96 -3.66 -2.34
C ILE A 108 3.76 -4.63 -3.22
N ASP A 109 3.12 -5.24 -4.22
CA ASP A 109 3.80 -6.11 -5.20
C ASP A 109 4.94 -5.39 -5.92
N ASP A 110 4.65 -4.21 -6.45
CA ASP A 110 5.65 -3.40 -7.18
C ASP A 110 6.80 -2.98 -6.26
N ILE A 111 6.50 -2.62 -5.01
CA ILE A 111 7.49 -2.25 -4.00
C ILE A 111 8.38 -3.45 -3.64
N LYS A 112 7.79 -4.59 -3.33
CA LYS A 112 8.56 -5.80 -2.95
C LYS A 112 9.42 -6.34 -4.10
N LYS A 113 9.02 -6.13 -5.35
CA LYS A 113 9.79 -6.53 -6.53
C LYS A 113 10.85 -5.51 -6.93
N GLY A 114 10.58 -4.23 -6.73
CA GLY A 114 11.38 -3.13 -7.25
C GLY A 114 12.30 -2.44 -6.25
N LEU A 115 12.12 -2.68 -4.95
CA LEU A 115 12.90 -2.04 -3.89
C LEU A 115 13.60 -3.09 -3.01
N ASN A 116 14.73 -2.68 -2.45
CA ASN A 116 15.42 -3.42 -1.39
C ASN A 116 15.06 -2.84 -0.01
N ASN A 117 15.41 -3.54 1.06
CA ASN A 117 15.20 -3.09 2.45
C ASN A 117 13.73 -2.76 2.76
N VAL A 118 12.79 -3.58 2.26
CA VAL A 118 11.36 -3.41 2.46
C VAL A 118 10.87 -4.33 3.56
N THR A 119 10.19 -3.77 4.57
CA THR A 119 9.49 -4.52 5.62
C THR A 119 8.02 -4.13 5.64
N ILE A 120 7.13 -5.10 5.57
CA ILE A 120 5.69 -4.91 5.74
C ILE A 120 5.35 -5.05 7.22
N VAL A 121 4.65 -4.07 7.78
CA VAL A 121 4.30 -3.99 9.20
C VAL A 121 2.81 -3.78 9.36
N GLY A 122 2.20 -4.49 10.30
CA GLY A 122 0.80 -4.32 10.63
C GLY A 122 -0.01 -5.60 10.53
N ASN A 123 -1.14 -5.56 9.83
CA ASN A 123 -2.03 -6.70 9.66
C ASN A 123 -2.11 -7.14 8.19
N PHE A 124 -2.80 -8.25 7.93
CA PHE A 124 -3.02 -8.75 6.58
C PHE A 124 -3.74 -7.72 5.71
N THR A 125 -3.46 -7.72 4.42
CA THR A 125 -4.24 -6.95 3.47
C THR A 125 -5.65 -7.56 3.28
N GLY A 126 -6.63 -6.72 2.97
CA GLY A 126 -8.02 -7.14 2.79
C GLY A 126 -8.31 -7.86 1.48
N GLY A 127 -7.37 -7.81 0.53
CA GLY A 127 -7.51 -8.44 -0.77
C GLY A 127 -6.26 -9.19 -1.21
N PRO A 128 -6.43 -10.10 -2.18
CA PRO A 128 -5.30 -10.83 -2.75
C PRO A 128 -4.38 -9.90 -3.53
N SER A 129 -3.10 -10.21 -3.49
CA SER A 129 -2.14 -9.60 -4.39
C SER A 129 -2.45 -10.02 -5.84
N GLY A 130 -2.26 -9.10 -6.77
CA GLY A 130 -2.47 -9.39 -8.19
C GLY A 130 -3.93 -9.41 -8.67
N TRP A 131 -4.91 -9.04 -7.84
CA TRP A 131 -6.31 -9.01 -8.22
C TRP A 131 -6.86 -7.59 -8.26
N THR A 132 -7.56 -7.24 -9.33
CA THR A 132 -8.28 -5.98 -9.46
C THR A 132 -9.67 -6.21 -10.00
N THR A 133 -10.63 -5.44 -9.52
CA THR A 133 -11.94 -5.31 -10.14
C THR A 133 -12.06 -3.90 -10.70
N SER A 134 -12.43 -3.76 -11.96
CA SER A 134 -12.77 -2.44 -12.48
C SER A 134 -14.13 -1.99 -11.95
N ALA A 135 -14.35 -0.69 -11.87
CA ALA A 135 -15.64 -0.12 -11.46
C ALA A 135 -16.82 -0.54 -12.36
N TYR A 136 -16.52 -1.11 -13.51
CA TYR A 136 -17.49 -1.52 -14.53
C TYR A 136 -17.67 -3.03 -14.68
N GLY A 137 -17.00 -3.82 -13.85
CA GLY A 137 -17.13 -5.27 -13.93
C GLY A 137 -16.78 -5.95 -12.62
N SER A 138 -17.52 -6.98 -12.30
CA SER A 138 -17.20 -7.90 -11.22
C SER A 138 -16.61 -9.17 -11.81
N MET A 139 -15.53 -9.63 -11.22
CA MET A 139 -14.98 -10.93 -11.51
C MET A 139 -15.50 -11.92 -10.48
N LEU A 140 -16.14 -12.98 -10.94
CA LEU A 140 -16.57 -14.08 -10.09
C LEU A 140 -15.67 -15.27 -10.37
N TYR A 141 -15.03 -15.77 -9.35
CA TYR A 141 -14.28 -17.00 -9.38
C TYR A 141 -15.14 -18.15 -8.87
N PHE A 142 -15.41 -19.10 -9.71
CA PHE A 142 -16.04 -20.36 -9.33
C PHE A 142 -15.05 -21.49 -9.48
N GLY A 143 -14.81 -22.21 -8.39
CA GLY A 143 -13.83 -23.26 -8.29
C GLY A 143 -13.62 -24.10 -9.54
N ASN A 144 -12.54 -24.78 -9.66
CA ASN A 144 -12.12 -25.58 -10.82
C ASN A 144 -12.11 -24.86 -12.17
N SER A 145 -11.60 -23.61 -12.21
CA SER A 145 -11.06 -23.04 -13.42
C SER A 145 -11.97 -22.25 -14.36
N HIS A 146 -13.11 -21.79 -13.97
CA HIS A 146 -13.90 -20.94 -14.85
C HIS A 146 -13.95 -19.49 -14.36
N LEU A 147 -13.28 -18.64 -15.11
CA LEU A 147 -13.32 -17.20 -14.94
C LEU A 147 -14.51 -16.67 -15.74
N PHE A 148 -15.46 -16.05 -15.08
CA PHE A 148 -16.52 -15.31 -15.77
C PHE A 148 -16.28 -13.83 -15.60
N THR A 149 -16.08 -13.15 -16.71
CA THR A 149 -16.18 -11.70 -16.76
C THR A 149 -17.59 -11.33 -17.14
N SER A 150 -18.22 -10.43 -16.42
CA SER A 150 -19.47 -9.86 -16.91
C SER A 150 -19.20 -9.14 -18.23
N SER A 151 -20.11 -9.23 -19.17
CA SER A 151 -19.99 -8.76 -20.55
C SER A 151 -19.81 -7.25 -20.72
N VAL A 152 -19.63 -6.52 -19.64
CA VAL A 152 -19.57 -5.05 -19.63
C VAL A 152 -18.16 -4.52 -19.51
N SER A 153 -17.19 -5.36 -19.19
CA SER A 153 -15.83 -4.90 -18.98
C SER A 153 -14.91 -5.30 -20.13
N SER A 154 -14.59 -4.33 -20.97
CA SER A 154 -13.51 -4.44 -21.96
C SER A 154 -12.11 -4.29 -21.36
N TYR A 155 -12.00 -4.20 -20.05
CA TYR A 155 -10.73 -4.06 -19.36
C TYR A 155 -10.17 -5.41 -19.00
N LEU A 156 -9.01 -5.67 -19.55
CA LEU A 156 -8.21 -6.85 -19.32
C LEU A 156 -7.85 -6.95 -17.84
N PHE A 157 -8.27 -8.02 -17.23
CA PHE A 157 -7.72 -8.46 -15.97
C PHE A 157 -6.26 -8.84 -16.22
N ARG A 158 -5.37 -8.09 -15.65
CA ARG A 158 -3.97 -8.45 -15.66
C ARG A 158 -3.73 -9.40 -14.50
N PHE A 159 -3.72 -10.68 -14.79
CA PHE A 159 -3.12 -11.65 -13.90
C PHE A 159 -1.61 -11.54 -14.05
N ASP A 160 -0.92 -11.05 -13.05
CA ASP A 160 0.54 -11.14 -13.00
C ASP A 160 1.01 -12.56 -12.63
N TYR A 161 0.06 -13.44 -12.30
CA TYR A 161 0.28 -14.87 -12.14
C TYR A 161 -0.09 -15.60 -13.43
N ASN A 162 0.76 -16.52 -13.86
CA ASN A 162 0.36 -17.39 -14.92
C ASN A 162 -0.78 -18.30 -14.43
N TYR A 163 -1.60 -18.79 -15.37
CA TYR A 163 -2.75 -19.65 -15.09
C TYR A 163 -2.38 -20.88 -14.22
N ASN A 164 -1.17 -21.41 -14.37
CA ASN A 164 -0.68 -22.54 -13.57
C ASN A 164 -0.48 -22.17 -12.11
N ASP A 165 -0.08 -20.94 -11.79
CA ASP A 165 0.10 -20.49 -10.41
C ASP A 165 -1.25 -20.38 -9.70
N ILE A 166 -2.29 -19.98 -10.41
CA ILE A 166 -3.67 -19.97 -9.89
C ILE A 166 -4.20 -21.38 -9.67
N MET A 167 -3.92 -22.30 -10.57
CA MET A 167 -4.36 -23.69 -10.47
C MET A 167 -3.59 -24.48 -9.40
N HIS A 168 -2.38 -24.09 -9.08
CA HIS A 168 -1.62 -24.63 -7.96
C HIS A 168 -2.04 -24.10 -6.58
N CYS A 169 -2.99 -23.18 -6.50
CA CYS A 169 -3.68 -22.84 -5.27
C CYS A 169 -4.46 -23.99 -4.61
N SER A 170 -4.45 -25.18 -5.21
CA SER A 170 -4.92 -26.41 -4.53
C SER A 170 -4.11 -26.78 -3.26
N ASN A 171 -2.93 -26.19 -3.09
CA ASN A 171 -2.18 -26.17 -1.83
C ASN A 171 -2.54 -24.94 -0.99
N LEU A 172 -3.80 -24.63 -0.86
CA LEU A 172 -4.38 -23.56 -0.04
C LEU A 172 -4.01 -23.59 1.45
N ASN A 173 -3.24 -24.57 1.88
CA ASN A 173 -2.56 -24.56 3.18
C ASN A 173 -1.38 -23.58 3.22
N LYS A 174 -0.89 -23.14 2.08
CA LYS A 174 -0.06 -21.97 1.94
C LYS A 174 -0.95 -20.87 1.39
N ARG A 175 -1.34 -19.93 2.22
CA ARG A 175 -2.13 -18.75 1.87
C ARG A 175 -1.37 -17.79 0.93
N ASP A 176 -0.36 -18.30 0.26
CA ASP A 176 0.50 -17.63 -0.67
C ASP A 176 -0.34 -17.25 -1.91
N GLY A 177 -0.60 -15.97 -2.06
CA GLY A 177 -1.27 -15.41 -3.22
C GLY A 177 -2.68 -14.84 -2.98
N LEU A 178 -3.25 -14.96 -1.79
CA LEU A 178 -4.58 -14.38 -1.52
C LEU A 178 -4.50 -13.06 -0.73
N THR A 179 -3.50 -12.89 0.11
CA THR A 179 -3.28 -11.65 0.86
C THR A 179 -1.78 -11.42 1.07
N TRP A 180 -1.38 -10.18 1.28
CA TRP A 180 -0.06 -9.90 1.79
C TRP A 180 -0.03 -10.16 3.30
N TYR A 181 0.94 -10.97 3.73
CA TYR A 181 1.26 -11.15 5.14
C TYR A 181 2.31 -10.13 5.53
N PRO A 182 2.15 -9.46 6.68
CA PRO A 182 3.19 -8.58 7.18
C PRO A 182 4.42 -9.40 7.58
N ASP A 183 5.60 -8.86 7.33
CA ASP A 183 6.86 -9.38 7.85
C ASP A 183 6.88 -9.25 9.38
N MET A 184 6.21 -8.20 9.90
CA MET A 184 6.00 -7.96 11.32
C MET A 184 4.53 -7.74 11.61
N PHE A 185 3.88 -8.73 12.23
CA PHE A 185 2.48 -8.64 12.64
C PHE A 185 2.34 -7.79 13.91
N ILE A 186 1.66 -6.68 13.77
CA ILE A 186 1.34 -5.77 14.88
C ILE A 186 -0.09 -5.27 14.68
N GLU A 187 -0.88 -5.30 15.74
CA GLU A 187 -2.27 -4.84 15.71
C GLU A 187 -2.53 -3.84 16.84
N ASN A 188 -3.21 -2.76 16.50
CA ASN A 188 -3.71 -1.81 17.48
C ASN A 188 -4.96 -2.41 18.16
N GLN A 189 -5.00 -2.34 19.47
CA GLN A 189 -6.16 -2.72 20.26
C GLN A 189 -7.11 -1.51 20.43
N ILE A 190 -8.36 -1.74 20.84
CA ILE A 190 -9.32 -0.66 21.10
C ILE A 190 -8.77 0.36 22.08
N GLN A 191 -8.06 -0.08 23.10
CA GLN A 191 -7.43 0.77 24.11
C GLN A 191 -6.35 1.68 23.48
N ASP A 192 -5.62 1.19 22.51
CA ASP A 192 -4.60 1.97 21.80
C ASP A 192 -5.23 3.11 21.03
N TYR A 193 -6.35 2.86 20.36
CA TYR A 193 -7.14 3.90 19.69
C TYR A 193 -7.64 4.96 20.69
N ALA A 194 -8.14 4.53 21.85
CA ALA A 194 -8.68 5.43 22.87
C ALA A 194 -7.65 6.42 23.43
N ILE A 195 -6.40 5.98 23.58
CA ILE A 195 -5.29 6.83 24.08
C ILE A 195 -4.43 7.39 22.95
N GLY A 196 -4.77 7.03 21.70
CA GLY A 196 -4.06 7.48 20.52
C GLY A 196 -2.64 6.93 20.40
N ASN A 197 -2.43 5.71 20.81
CA ASN A 197 -1.18 4.99 20.66
C ASN A 197 -1.19 4.16 19.38
N ASP A 198 -0.52 4.63 18.34
CA ASP A 198 -0.36 3.86 17.11
C ASP A 198 0.87 2.94 17.20
N LYS A 199 0.68 1.73 17.72
CA LYS A 199 1.76 0.75 17.88
C LYS A 199 2.42 0.38 16.55
N VAL A 200 1.63 0.30 15.48
CA VAL A 200 2.12 -0.05 14.14
C VAL A 200 3.07 1.04 13.64
N MET A 201 2.64 2.29 13.69
CA MET A 201 3.46 3.44 13.30
C MET A 201 4.68 3.59 14.21
N ASN A 202 4.50 3.48 15.52
CA ASN A 202 5.60 3.61 16.48
C ASN A 202 6.68 2.54 16.24
N TYR A 203 6.28 1.30 15.96
CA TYR A 203 7.23 0.25 15.58
C TYR A 203 7.97 0.59 14.29
N ALA A 204 7.27 1.04 13.26
CA ALA A 204 7.86 1.37 11.96
C ALA A 204 8.87 2.52 12.05
N ILE A 205 8.66 3.46 12.94
CA ILE A 205 9.59 4.58 13.18
C ILE A 205 10.84 4.09 13.93
N SER A 206 10.65 3.29 15.00
CA SER A 206 11.74 2.93 15.93
C SER A 206 12.67 1.84 15.41
N ASN A 207 12.22 1.02 14.48
CA ASN A 207 12.93 -0.14 13.95
C ASN A 207 13.13 0.00 12.44
#